data_a530d5c43b5e9c6a5d79bba7de81940d
#
_entry.id   a530d5c43b5e9c6a5d79bba7de81940d
#
_cell.length_a   1.000
_cell.length_b   1.000
_cell.length_c   1.000
_cell.angle_alpha   90.00
_cell.angle_beta   90.00
_cell.angle_gamma   90.00
#
_symmetry.space_group_name_H-M   'P 1'
#
loop_
_entity.id
_entity.type
_entity.pdbx_description
1 polymer ?
#
loop_
_entity_poly.entity_id
_entity_poly.type
_entity_poly.pdbx_seq_one_letter_code
_entity_poly.pdbx_strand_id
1 'polypeptide(L)'
;MKKLLIIGAALAALAGTPAVAADMALKAPPPADPIWNWTGWYVGGNIGYSWGRDHGPVTFSDPVAGPLFSVNNNTRLDGVIGGLQVGHNWQIQNWVYGLEADIQGSGQRGSSTIVCPGGTATLLDGACTGGHVGDTGPFNVPAFAVTDSLSEKLEWFGTFRGRVGPTINPTTFAYLTGGLAYGEIRVTNNVSGTSLVGPQGVNGVAVVPGGGSLSNSTIKLGWTIGCGIETVISGNWTGKIEYLYVDLGTVSGSLATNIVTPAGNNLIVGYSSHVTDNILRAGVNYQFH
;
A
#
# COMPACT_ATOMS: atom_id res chain seq x y z
N MET A 1 -51.81 89.45 -31.59
CA MET A 1 -51.62 88.34 -32.57
C MET A 1 -50.15 87.93 -32.72
N LYS A 2 -49.15 88.76 -32.54
CA LYS A 2 -47.72 88.40 -32.66
C LYS A 2 -47.18 87.46 -31.54
N LYS A 3 -47.78 87.43 -30.31
CA LYS A 3 -47.35 86.57 -29.26
C LYS A 3 -47.83 85.09 -29.34
N LEU A 4 -48.89 84.81 -30.05
CA LEU A 4 -49.38 83.44 -30.22
C LEU A 4 -48.61 82.67 -31.34
N LEU A 5 -48.00 83.34 -32.31
CA LEU A 5 -47.17 82.74 -33.30
C LEU A 5 -45.83 82.26 -32.79
N ILE A 6 -45.28 82.84 -31.76
CA ILE A 6 -44.02 82.46 -31.17
C ILE A 6 -44.17 81.20 -30.28
N ILE A 7 -45.32 81.00 -29.64
CA ILE A 7 -45.63 79.85 -28.86
C ILE A 7 -45.84 78.60 -29.73
N GLY A 8 -46.47 78.78 -30.92
CA GLY A 8 -46.66 77.69 -31.88
C GLY A 8 -45.33 77.16 -32.47
N ALA A 9 -44.37 78.06 -32.74
CA ALA A 9 -43.08 77.71 -33.30
C ALA A 9 -42.19 76.97 -32.31
N ALA A 10 -42.31 77.31 -30.97
CA ALA A 10 -41.54 76.62 -29.90
C ALA A 10 -42.06 75.19 -29.65
N LEU A 11 -43.37 74.94 -29.75
CA LEU A 11 -43.91 73.55 -29.64
C LEU A 11 -43.60 72.66 -30.84
N ALA A 12 -43.48 73.21 -32.02
CA ALA A 12 -43.11 72.44 -33.20
C ALA A 12 -41.63 72.02 -33.23
N ALA A 13 -40.76 72.77 -32.53
CA ALA A 13 -39.34 72.40 -32.43
C ALA A 13 -39.08 71.28 -31.42
N LEU A 14 -40.03 70.99 -30.50
CA LEU A 14 -39.89 69.87 -29.55
C LEU A 14 -40.42 68.52 -30.12
N ALA A 15 -41.14 68.52 -31.21
CA ALA A 15 -41.70 67.28 -31.80
C ALA A 15 -40.85 66.65 -32.90
N GLY A 16 -39.65 67.17 -33.14
CA GLY A 16 -38.80 66.70 -34.24
C GLY A 16 -37.46 66.17 -33.96
N THR A 17 -37.19 65.66 -32.70
CA THR A 17 -35.99 64.91 -32.47
C THR A 17 -36.27 63.42 -32.81
N PRO A 18 -35.69 62.86 -33.87
CA PRO A 18 -35.68 61.41 -34.01
C PRO A 18 -34.95 60.87 -32.76
N ALA A 19 -35.66 60.08 -31.95
CA ALA A 19 -35.02 59.23 -30.98
C ALA A 19 -34.10 58.28 -31.76
N VAL A 20 -32.84 58.65 -31.91
CA VAL A 20 -31.79 57.70 -32.28
C VAL A 20 -31.66 56.82 -31.04
N ALA A 21 -32.50 55.77 -30.98
CA ALA A 21 -32.21 54.62 -30.13
C ALA A 21 -30.86 54.19 -30.62
N ALA A 22 -29.79 54.60 -29.88
CA ALA A 22 -28.48 54.00 -30.06
C ALA A 22 -28.69 52.51 -29.77
N ASP A 23 -28.73 51.75 -30.84
CA ASP A 23 -28.63 50.31 -30.83
C ASP A 23 -27.22 50.03 -30.26
N MET A 24 -27.09 50.16 -28.90
CA MET A 24 -25.89 49.69 -28.22
C MET A 24 -25.89 48.20 -28.45
N ALA A 25 -25.05 47.77 -29.38
CA ALA A 25 -24.73 46.36 -29.55
C ALA A 25 -24.40 45.84 -28.17
N LEU A 26 -25.37 45.17 -27.55
CA LEU A 26 -25.13 44.40 -26.34
C LEU A 26 -23.99 43.48 -26.66
N LYS A 27 -22.77 43.81 -26.19
CA LYS A 27 -21.62 42.95 -26.28
C LYS A 27 -22.11 41.61 -25.76
N ALA A 28 -22.16 40.60 -26.62
CA ALA A 28 -22.55 39.25 -26.21
C ALA A 28 -21.81 38.91 -24.96
N PRO A 29 -22.49 38.42 -23.93
CA PRO A 29 -21.78 37.97 -22.70
C PRO A 29 -20.65 37.04 -23.12
N PRO A 30 -19.47 37.14 -22.52
CA PRO A 30 -18.37 36.25 -22.82
C PRO A 30 -18.91 34.82 -22.81
N PRO A 31 -18.49 33.94 -23.75
CA PRO A 31 -18.88 32.54 -23.71
C PRO A 31 -18.61 32.06 -22.29
N ALA A 32 -19.60 31.42 -21.68
CA ALA A 32 -19.39 30.79 -20.37
C ALA A 32 -18.19 29.87 -20.49
N ASP A 33 -17.25 29.99 -19.55
CA ASP A 33 -16.09 29.08 -19.51
C ASP A 33 -16.60 27.64 -19.61
N PRO A 34 -16.01 26.81 -20.46
CA PRO A 34 -16.45 25.43 -20.62
C PRO A 34 -16.43 24.75 -19.23
N ILE A 35 -17.60 24.28 -18.81
CA ILE A 35 -17.70 23.53 -17.56
C ILE A 35 -16.83 22.28 -17.71
N TRP A 36 -15.87 22.10 -16.78
CA TRP A 36 -14.99 20.93 -16.77
C TRP A 36 -15.82 19.65 -16.76
N ASN A 37 -15.45 18.70 -17.62
CA ASN A 37 -16.06 17.37 -17.69
C ASN A 37 -15.01 16.31 -17.33
N TRP A 38 -15.31 15.48 -16.35
CA TRP A 38 -14.43 14.41 -15.91
C TRP A 38 -14.41 13.20 -16.84
N THR A 39 -15.29 13.13 -17.84
CA THR A 39 -15.32 12.02 -18.79
C THR A 39 -14.11 12.06 -19.71
N GLY A 40 -13.41 10.95 -19.80
CA GLY A 40 -12.25 10.80 -20.68
C GLY A 40 -11.17 9.91 -20.11
N TRP A 41 -10.19 9.61 -20.95
CA TRP A 41 -8.97 8.90 -20.57
C TRP A 41 -8.01 9.83 -19.84
N TYR A 42 -7.22 9.28 -18.96
CA TYR A 42 -6.11 10.00 -18.35
C TYR A 42 -4.91 9.08 -18.15
N VAL A 43 -3.73 9.68 -18.15
CA VAL A 43 -2.47 9.07 -17.74
C VAL A 43 -1.80 9.96 -16.70
N GLY A 44 -1.08 9.37 -15.77
CA GLY A 44 -0.45 10.15 -14.73
C GLY A 44 0.67 9.43 -14.02
N GLY A 45 1.31 10.18 -13.14
CA GLY A 45 2.31 9.66 -12.22
C GLY A 45 1.96 10.01 -10.79
N ASN A 46 2.46 9.21 -9.88
CA ASN A 46 2.27 9.44 -8.45
C ASN A 46 3.53 9.11 -7.66
N ILE A 47 3.62 9.71 -6.49
CA ILE A 47 4.63 9.43 -5.47
C ILE A 47 3.95 9.41 -4.12
N GLY A 48 4.43 8.58 -3.22
CA GLY A 48 3.85 8.45 -1.90
C GLY A 48 4.77 7.78 -0.90
N TYR A 49 4.21 7.59 0.26
CA TYR A 49 4.83 6.84 1.34
C TYR A 49 3.89 5.74 1.80
N SER A 50 4.48 4.60 2.05
CA SER A 50 3.77 3.43 2.51
C SER A 50 4.30 2.99 3.87
N TRP A 51 3.39 2.55 4.75
CA TRP A 51 3.68 1.98 6.06
C TRP A 51 2.85 0.73 6.27
N GLY A 52 3.53 -0.38 6.06
CA GLY A 52 2.97 -1.71 6.17
C GLY A 52 3.28 -2.38 7.49
N ARG A 53 2.56 -3.45 7.73
CA ARG A 53 2.83 -4.38 8.84
C ARG A 53 2.78 -5.79 8.30
N ASP A 54 3.74 -6.55 8.73
CA ASP A 54 3.78 -7.98 8.56
C ASP A 54 3.61 -8.65 9.92
N HIS A 55 2.65 -9.56 10.00
CA HIS A 55 2.34 -10.31 11.19
C HIS A 55 2.34 -11.79 10.88
N GLY A 56 3.07 -12.55 11.64
CA GLY A 56 2.98 -13.98 11.49
C GLY A 56 3.95 -14.76 12.38
N PRO A 57 3.68 -16.04 12.57
CA PRO A 57 4.57 -16.91 13.33
C PRO A 57 5.78 -17.32 12.51
N VAL A 58 6.94 -17.33 13.16
CA VAL A 58 8.11 -18.10 12.77
C VAL A 58 8.15 -19.35 13.63
N THR A 59 8.08 -20.51 13.00
CA THR A 59 7.99 -21.81 13.67
C THR A 59 9.27 -22.59 13.46
N PHE A 60 9.86 -23.03 14.55
CA PHE A 60 11.03 -23.90 14.57
C PHE A 60 10.55 -25.32 14.81
N SER A 61 10.88 -26.24 13.90
CA SER A 61 10.37 -27.61 13.94
C SER A 61 11.43 -28.64 13.65
N ASP A 62 11.22 -29.82 14.22
CA ASP A 62 11.94 -31.03 13.88
C ASP A 62 11.07 -31.87 12.91
N PRO A 63 11.62 -32.42 11.83
CA PRO A 63 10.83 -33.17 10.84
C PRO A 63 10.16 -34.43 11.39
N VAL A 64 10.64 -34.97 12.51
CA VAL A 64 10.11 -36.19 13.16
C VAL A 64 9.35 -35.88 14.44
N ALA A 65 9.94 -35.02 15.31
CA ALA A 65 9.33 -34.66 16.57
C ALA A 65 8.24 -33.58 16.46
N GLY A 66 8.19 -32.86 15.34
CA GLY A 66 7.20 -31.82 15.08
C GLY A 66 7.62 -30.42 15.55
N PRO A 67 6.67 -29.53 15.83
CA PRO A 67 6.96 -28.17 16.23
C PRO A 67 7.68 -28.13 17.60
N LEU A 68 8.80 -27.43 17.65
CA LEU A 68 9.56 -27.20 18.87
C LEU A 68 9.09 -25.96 19.61
N PHE A 69 9.04 -24.83 18.90
CA PHE A 69 8.52 -23.57 19.41
C PHE A 69 8.12 -22.65 18.25
N SER A 70 7.35 -21.62 18.56
CA SER A 70 6.90 -20.60 17.60
C SER A 70 7.00 -19.21 18.24
N VAL A 71 7.47 -18.25 17.47
CA VAL A 71 7.59 -16.85 17.88
C VAL A 71 6.82 -15.98 16.91
N ASN A 72 5.96 -15.10 17.43
CA ASN A 72 5.28 -14.13 16.58
C ASN A 72 6.26 -13.06 16.12
N ASN A 73 6.36 -12.91 14.82
CA ASN A 73 7.10 -11.85 14.17
C ASN A 73 6.17 -10.68 13.85
N ASN A 74 6.63 -9.46 14.16
CA ASN A 74 5.95 -8.22 13.80
C ASN A 74 6.97 -7.32 13.13
N THR A 75 7.01 -7.35 11.82
CA THR A 75 7.92 -6.51 11.04
C THR A 75 7.16 -5.30 10.46
N ARG A 76 7.80 -4.14 10.47
CA ARG A 76 7.31 -2.96 9.76
C ARG A 76 7.94 -2.90 8.39
N LEU A 77 7.11 -2.73 7.37
CA LEU A 77 7.53 -2.51 5.99
C LEU A 77 7.21 -1.07 5.62
N ASP A 78 8.20 -0.20 5.70
CA ASP A 78 8.01 1.21 5.40
C ASP A 78 8.86 1.60 4.19
N GLY A 79 8.37 2.56 3.39
CA GLY A 79 9.17 3.06 2.28
C GLY A 79 8.45 4.04 1.37
N VAL A 80 9.24 4.70 0.55
CA VAL A 80 8.74 5.56 -0.52
C VAL A 80 8.28 4.68 -1.68
N ILE A 81 7.17 5.06 -2.29
CA ILE A 81 6.64 4.44 -3.49
C ILE A 81 6.51 5.48 -4.59
N GLY A 82 6.55 5.04 -5.83
CA GLY A 82 6.29 5.90 -6.98
C GLY A 82 5.99 5.09 -8.23
N GLY A 83 5.11 5.61 -9.08
CA GLY A 83 4.67 4.85 -10.23
C GLY A 83 3.83 5.62 -11.20
N LEU A 84 3.28 4.88 -12.15
CA LEU A 84 2.45 5.37 -13.23
C LEU A 84 1.03 4.81 -13.11
N GLN A 85 0.07 5.57 -13.63
CA GLN A 85 -1.33 5.21 -13.62
C GLN A 85 -2.00 5.59 -14.93
N VAL A 86 -3.00 4.82 -15.30
CA VAL A 86 -3.87 5.07 -16.43
C VAL A 86 -5.30 4.76 -16.03
N GLY A 87 -6.25 5.53 -16.51
CA GLY A 87 -7.65 5.26 -16.21
C GLY A 87 -8.59 5.96 -17.18
N HIS A 88 -9.86 5.65 -16.99
CA HIS A 88 -10.96 6.27 -17.73
C HIS A 88 -12.10 6.62 -16.78
N ASN A 89 -12.63 7.82 -16.90
CA ASN A 89 -13.77 8.29 -16.14
C ASN A 89 -15.00 8.46 -17.01
N TRP A 90 -16.16 8.31 -16.38
CA TRP A 90 -17.48 8.66 -16.90
C TRP A 90 -18.16 9.56 -15.89
N GLN A 91 -18.55 10.76 -16.29
CA GLN A 91 -19.33 11.66 -15.46
C GLN A 91 -20.80 11.59 -15.88
N ILE A 92 -21.66 11.32 -14.91
CA ILE A 92 -23.12 11.33 -15.07
C ILE A 92 -23.67 12.32 -14.04
N GLN A 93 -24.10 13.48 -14.51
CA GLN A 93 -24.52 14.60 -13.65
C GLN A 93 -23.40 14.98 -12.67
N ASN A 94 -23.63 14.82 -11.37
CA ASN A 94 -22.69 15.14 -10.29
C ASN A 94 -21.88 13.93 -9.80
N TRP A 95 -21.95 12.80 -10.50
CA TRP A 95 -21.23 11.58 -10.11
C TRP A 95 -20.18 11.22 -11.16
N VAL A 96 -19.00 10.88 -10.67
CA VAL A 96 -17.90 10.37 -11.48
C VAL A 96 -17.71 8.90 -11.14
N TYR A 97 -17.70 8.06 -12.16
CA TYR A 97 -17.35 6.65 -12.12
C TYR A 97 -16.07 6.47 -12.90
N GLY A 98 -15.20 5.58 -12.49
CA GLY A 98 -13.96 5.37 -13.22
C GLY A 98 -13.36 4.00 -12.99
N LEU A 99 -12.47 3.63 -13.90
CA LEU A 99 -11.56 2.51 -13.75
C LEU A 99 -10.13 3.03 -13.81
N GLU A 100 -9.29 2.55 -12.93
CA GLU A 100 -7.87 2.94 -12.86
C GLU A 100 -7.00 1.69 -12.71
N ALA A 101 -5.92 1.64 -13.46
CA ALA A 101 -4.84 0.67 -13.29
C ALA A 101 -3.55 1.42 -12.99
N ASP A 102 -2.76 0.92 -12.06
CA ASP A 102 -1.46 1.49 -11.73
C ASP A 102 -0.40 0.41 -11.49
N ILE A 103 0.86 0.83 -11.63
CA ILE A 103 2.04 0.06 -11.25
C ILE A 103 3.00 0.97 -10.49
N GLN A 104 3.55 0.45 -9.39
CA GLN A 104 4.39 1.17 -8.44
C GLN A 104 5.70 0.44 -8.25
N GLY A 105 6.82 1.15 -8.33
CA GLY A 105 8.07 0.71 -7.73
C GLY A 105 8.04 1.00 -6.23
N SER A 106 8.56 0.09 -5.43
CA SER A 106 8.52 0.23 -3.98
C SER A 106 9.92 0.18 -3.36
N GLY A 107 10.17 1.10 -2.44
CA GLY A 107 11.36 1.12 -1.58
C GLY A 107 11.14 0.49 -0.20
N GLN A 108 9.99 -0.17 0.01
CA GLN A 108 9.63 -0.75 1.29
C GLN A 108 10.56 -1.89 1.69
N ARG A 109 11.02 -1.85 2.92
CA ARG A 109 11.85 -2.87 3.52
C ARG A 109 11.50 -3.04 4.99
N GLY A 110 11.53 -4.28 5.43
CA GLY A 110 11.41 -4.65 6.83
C GLY A 110 12.40 -5.74 7.18
N SER A 111 12.86 -5.75 8.42
CA SER A 111 13.68 -6.82 8.94
C SER A 111 13.35 -7.07 10.40
N SER A 112 13.42 -8.32 10.78
CA SER A 112 13.35 -8.76 12.17
C SER A 112 14.42 -9.79 12.46
N THR A 113 14.83 -9.84 13.72
CA THR A 113 15.79 -10.84 14.20
C THR A 113 15.24 -11.49 15.45
N ILE A 114 15.13 -12.79 15.40
CA ILE A 114 14.75 -13.63 16.54
C ILE A 114 16.02 -14.29 17.06
N VAL A 115 16.32 -14.05 18.31
CA VAL A 115 17.48 -14.66 18.96
C VAL A 115 16.98 -15.59 20.06
N CYS A 116 17.30 -16.88 19.91
CA CYS A 116 17.10 -17.88 20.93
C CYS A 116 18.46 -18.19 21.57
N PRO A 117 18.78 -17.60 22.74
CA PRO A 117 20.06 -17.86 23.40
C PRO A 117 20.14 -19.30 23.84
N GLY A 118 21.29 -19.93 23.60
CA GLY A 118 21.59 -21.22 24.17
C GLY A 118 21.67 -21.15 25.71
N GLY A 119 21.21 -22.17 26.40
CA GLY A 119 21.27 -22.25 27.85
C GLY A 119 20.62 -23.55 28.34
N THR A 120 20.86 -23.93 29.61
CA THR A 120 20.09 -24.98 30.24
C THR A 120 18.67 -24.49 30.45
N ALA A 121 17.72 -24.98 29.64
CA ALA A 121 16.32 -24.66 29.77
C ALA A 121 15.79 -25.23 31.10
N THR A 122 15.58 -24.36 32.08
CA THR A 122 14.57 -24.61 33.08
C THR A 122 13.21 -24.37 32.44
N LEU A 123 12.31 -25.32 32.53
CA LEU A 123 11.01 -25.47 31.84
C LEU A 123 10.02 -24.30 31.97
N LEU A 124 10.42 -23.11 32.35
CA LEU A 124 9.50 -22.00 32.69
C LEU A 124 9.74 -20.67 31.97
N ASP A 125 10.76 -20.54 31.13
CA ASP A 125 11.04 -19.27 30.49
C ASP A 125 10.77 -19.36 29.00
N GLY A 126 9.57 -18.91 28.68
CA GLY A 126 8.90 -19.18 27.42
C GLY A 126 9.39 -18.52 26.26
N ALA A 127 9.91 -18.51 25.34
CA ALA A 127 9.92 -18.14 23.95
C ALA A 127 10.86 -19.00 23.05
N CYS A 128 11.89 -19.60 23.62
CA CYS A 128 12.85 -20.40 22.85
C CYS A 128 13.19 -21.75 23.53
N THR A 129 12.40 -22.16 24.48
CA THR A 129 12.59 -23.46 25.15
C THR A 129 11.84 -24.52 24.38
N GLY A 130 12.58 -25.38 23.64
CA GLY A 130 12.05 -26.56 22.99
C GLY A 130 11.56 -27.62 23.96
N GLY A 131 10.59 -27.27 24.79
CA GLY A 131 9.86 -28.22 25.61
C GLY A 131 8.70 -28.77 24.78
N HIS A 132 8.71 -30.06 24.48
CA HIS A 132 7.55 -30.77 23.98
C HIS A 132 6.40 -30.55 24.98
N VAL A 133 5.26 -30.10 24.53
CA VAL A 133 4.01 -30.07 25.30
C VAL A 133 3.66 -31.53 25.61
N GLY A 134 4.00 -32.00 26.83
CA GLY A 134 3.77 -33.37 27.28
C GLY A 134 4.91 -34.05 28.04
N ASP A 135 6.11 -33.49 28.02
CA ASP A 135 7.24 -34.09 28.74
C ASP A 135 7.27 -33.63 30.22
N THR A 136 6.90 -34.52 31.11
CA THR A 136 6.93 -34.34 32.55
C THR A 136 8.24 -34.91 33.15
N GLY A 137 9.39 -34.51 32.63
CA GLY A 137 10.67 -34.98 33.16
C GLY A 137 11.77 -33.91 33.16
N PRO A 138 12.74 -33.95 34.10
CA PRO A 138 13.87 -33.04 34.05
C PRO A 138 14.83 -33.50 32.95
N PHE A 139 14.49 -33.17 31.72
CA PHE A 139 15.41 -33.35 30.61
C PHE A 139 16.36 -32.16 30.57
N ASN A 140 17.62 -32.38 30.89
CA ASN A 140 18.72 -31.50 30.48
C ASN A 140 18.84 -31.58 28.97
N VAL A 141 17.92 -30.94 28.22
CA VAL A 141 18.07 -30.77 26.79
C VAL A 141 19.10 -29.66 26.61
N PRO A 142 20.28 -29.99 26.06
CA PRO A 142 21.24 -28.94 25.78
C PRO A 142 20.60 -27.94 24.82
N ALA A 143 20.52 -26.71 25.26
CA ALA A 143 19.91 -25.66 24.46
C ALA A 143 20.78 -25.35 23.25
N PHE A 144 20.24 -25.46 22.09
CA PHE A 144 20.87 -24.95 20.87
C PHE A 144 20.58 -23.46 20.75
N ALA A 145 21.62 -22.68 20.46
CA ALA A 145 21.46 -21.28 20.18
C ALA A 145 21.05 -21.10 18.68
N VAL A 146 19.99 -20.35 18.43
CA VAL A 146 19.55 -20.04 17.06
C VAL A 146 19.28 -18.57 16.94
N THR A 147 19.79 -17.98 15.88
CA THR A 147 19.46 -16.63 15.43
C THR A 147 18.82 -16.73 14.06
N ASP A 148 17.60 -16.25 13.95
CA ASP A 148 16.86 -16.14 12.69
C ASP A 148 16.71 -14.69 12.30
N SER A 149 17.19 -14.32 11.10
CA SER A 149 17.08 -12.98 10.54
C SER A 149 16.22 -13.01 9.30
N LEU A 150 15.00 -12.52 9.44
CA LEU A 150 14.03 -12.41 8.37
C LEU A 150 14.06 -11.00 7.80
N SER A 151 14.23 -10.88 6.49
CA SER A 151 14.17 -9.62 5.76
C SER A 151 13.13 -9.72 4.64
N GLU A 152 12.25 -8.75 4.60
CA GLU A 152 11.16 -8.68 3.64
C GLU A 152 11.24 -7.40 2.83
N LYS A 153 10.87 -7.50 1.55
CA LYS A 153 10.88 -6.38 0.63
C LYS A 153 9.71 -6.51 -0.34
N LEU A 154 8.90 -5.48 -0.44
CA LEU A 154 7.96 -5.31 -1.55
C LEU A 154 8.71 -4.63 -2.70
N GLU A 155 9.01 -5.38 -3.78
CA GLU A 155 9.81 -4.87 -4.90
C GLU A 155 8.98 -3.93 -5.77
N TRP A 156 7.79 -4.36 -6.12
CA TRP A 156 6.81 -3.61 -6.90
C TRP A 156 5.41 -4.15 -6.64
N PHE A 157 4.41 -3.30 -6.84
CA PHE A 157 3.02 -3.71 -6.79
C PHE A 157 2.20 -2.92 -7.80
N GLY A 158 1.02 -3.41 -8.12
CA GLY A 158 0.07 -2.75 -8.97
C GLY A 158 -1.35 -2.95 -8.47
N THR A 159 -2.26 -2.11 -8.96
CA THR A 159 -3.68 -2.23 -8.63
C THR A 159 -4.54 -2.10 -9.88
N PHE A 160 -5.70 -2.75 -9.84
CA PHE A 160 -6.78 -2.51 -10.81
C PHE A 160 -8.05 -2.23 -10.02
N ARG A 161 -8.57 -1.01 -10.12
CA ARG A 161 -9.58 -0.48 -9.22
C ARG A 161 -10.73 0.21 -9.93
N GLY A 162 -11.94 0.06 -9.37
CA GLY A 162 -13.05 0.96 -9.64
C GLY A 162 -12.97 2.17 -8.71
N ARG A 163 -13.44 3.33 -9.19
CA ARG A 163 -13.61 4.53 -8.37
C ARG A 163 -14.98 5.16 -8.62
N VAL A 164 -15.57 5.72 -7.57
CA VAL A 164 -16.89 6.35 -7.63
C VAL A 164 -16.96 7.46 -6.60
N GLY A 165 -17.51 8.60 -6.99
CA GLY A 165 -17.72 9.70 -6.08
C GLY A 165 -18.41 10.92 -6.66
N PRO A 166 -18.94 11.80 -5.80
CA PRO A 166 -19.59 13.02 -6.24
C PRO A 166 -18.58 14.12 -6.58
N THR A 167 -18.96 14.99 -7.51
CA THR A 167 -18.28 16.28 -7.71
C THR A 167 -18.69 17.23 -6.58
N ILE A 168 -17.70 17.78 -5.87
CA ILE A 168 -17.90 18.79 -4.81
C ILE A 168 -18.16 20.16 -5.47
N ASN A 169 -17.45 20.41 -6.55
CA ASN A 169 -17.62 21.55 -7.44
C ASN A 169 -17.25 21.13 -8.87
N PRO A 170 -17.44 21.95 -9.92
CA PRO A 170 -17.15 21.57 -11.30
C PRO A 170 -15.71 21.06 -11.52
N THR A 171 -14.75 21.53 -10.74
CA THR A 171 -13.32 21.21 -10.91
C THR A 171 -12.75 20.24 -9.87
N THR A 172 -13.57 19.76 -8.93
CA THR A 172 -13.10 18.88 -7.85
C THR A 172 -14.10 17.78 -7.57
N PHE A 173 -13.64 16.53 -7.44
CA PHE A 173 -14.47 15.43 -6.95
C PHE A 173 -13.73 14.64 -5.87
N ALA A 174 -14.51 14.09 -4.94
CA ALA A 174 -14.03 13.14 -3.96
C ALA A 174 -14.54 11.75 -4.31
N TYR A 175 -13.76 10.72 -4.05
CA TYR A 175 -14.12 9.37 -4.44
C TYR A 175 -13.70 8.31 -3.43
N LEU A 176 -14.42 7.22 -3.47
CA LEU A 176 -14.01 5.94 -2.93
C LEU A 176 -13.47 5.08 -4.06
N THR A 177 -12.52 4.23 -3.76
CA THR A 177 -11.92 3.33 -4.72
C THR A 177 -11.71 1.96 -4.10
N GLY A 178 -11.75 0.91 -4.91
CA GLY A 178 -11.48 -0.45 -4.47
C GLY A 178 -11.32 -1.40 -5.63
N GLY A 179 -10.61 -2.49 -5.39
CA GLY A 179 -10.34 -3.47 -6.44
C GLY A 179 -9.26 -4.48 -6.08
N LEU A 180 -8.61 -4.99 -7.11
CA LEU A 180 -7.54 -5.97 -6.99
C LEU A 180 -6.20 -5.28 -6.74
N ALA A 181 -5.36 -5.90 -5.93
CA ALA A 181 -3.95 -5.57 -5.76
C ALA A 181 -3.09 -6.79 -6.10
N TYR A 182 -1.90 -6.58 -6.62
CA TYR A 182 -0.93 -7.63 -6.90
C TYR A 182 0.48 -7.08 -6.76
N GLY A 183 1.42 -7.90 -6.31
CA GLY A 183 2.80 -7.42 -6.10
C GLY A 183 3.78 -8.55 -5.85
N GLU A 184 5.07 -8.26 -6.02
CA GLU A 184 6.15 -9.18 -5.76
C GLU A 184 6.76 -8.91 -4.40
N ILE A 185 6.63 -9.90 -3.51
CA ILE A 185 7.21 -9.90 -2.18
C ILE A 185 8.43 -10.81 -2.21
N ARG A 186 9.59 -10.25 -1.84
CA ARG A 186 10.83 -11.01 -1.63
C ARG A 186 11.06 -11.18 -0.15
N VAL A 187 11.22 -12.44 0.25
CA VAL A 187 11.54 -12.82 1.61
C VAL A 187 12.93 -13.45 1.60
N THR A 188 13.82 -12.93 2.43
CA THR A 188 15.14 -13.51 2.66
C THR A 188 15.22 -13.91 4.13
N ASN A 189 15.45 -15.20 4.36
CA ASN A 189 15.61 -15.77 5.69
C ASN A 189 17.02 -16.32 5.85
N ASN A 190 17.73 -15.85 6.88
CA ASN A 190 19.06 -16.31 7.26
C ASN A 190 19.03 -16.84 8.68
N VAL A 191 19.26 -18.13 8.81
CA VAL A 191 19.33 -18.81 10.09
C VAL A 191 20.77 -19.17 10.38
N SER A 192 21.23 -18.86 11.58
CA SER A 192 22.54 -19.27 12.09
C SER A 192 22.39 -19.81 13.52
N GLY A 193 23.22 -20.75 13.90
CA GLY A 193 23.12 -21.30 15.24
C GLY A 193 24.19 -22.32 15.54
N THR A 194 24.02 -23.00 16.64
CA THR A 194 24.93 -24.07 17.11
C THR A 194 24.14 -25.32 17.43
N SER A 195 24.64 -26.45 16.97
CA SER A 195 24.15 -27.78 17.32
C SER A 195 25.02 -28.36 18.44
N LEU A 196 24.40 -29.13 19.28
CA LEU A 196 25.11 -29.94 20.25
C LEU A 196 25.15 -31.39 19.75
N VAL A 197 26.30 -31.85 19.28
CA VAL A 197 26.48 -33.20 18.76
C VAL A 197 27.26 -34.05 19.76
N GLY A 198 26.63 -35.10 20.24
CA GLY A 198 27.25 -36.06 21.15
C GLY A 198 26.24 -37.02 21.77
N PRO A 199 26.68 -38.13 22.37
CA PRO A 199 25.78 -39.05 23.07
C PRO A 199 25.12 -38.36 24.27
N GLN A 200 23.83 -38.51 24.41
CA GLN A 200 23.08 -37.96 25.54
C GLN A 200 23.64 -38.50 26.85
N GLY A 201 23.95 -37.59 27.76
CA GLY A 201 24.40 -37.96 29.13
C GLY A 201 25.91 -38.04 29.34
N VAL A 202 26.75 -37.68 28.38
CA VAL A 202 28.22 -37.71 28.53
C VAL A 202 28.80 -36.29 28.47
N ASN A 203 29.73 -35.97 29.40
CA ASN A 203 30.55 -34.78 29.33
C ASN A 203 31.44 -34.83 28.07
N GLY A 204 31.17 -33.99 27.09
CA GLY A 204 31.95 -33.96 25.84
C GLY A 204 31.13 -33.67 24.59
N VAL A 205 30.02 -32.98 24.73
CA VAL A 205 29.18 -32.56 23.60
C VAL A 205 29.92 -31.52 22.75
N ALA A 206 30.16 -31.82 21.49
CA ALA A 206 30.76 -30.87 20.58
C ALA A 206 29.72 -29.81 20.17
N VAL A 207 30.08 -28.54 20.24
CA VAL A 207 29.29 -27.42 19.71
C VAL A 207 29.68 -27.24 18.24
N VAL A 208 28.77 -27.49 17.33
CA VAL A 208 29.01 -27.38 15.89
C VAL A 208 28.18 -26.22 15.36
N PRO A 209 28.81 -25.22 14.71
CA PRO A 209 28.07 -24.15 14.07
C PRO A 209 27.28 -24.69 12.86
N GLY A 210 26.08 -24.15 12.69
CA GLY A 210 25.19 -24.50 11.58
C GLY A 210 24.35 -23.31 11.17
N GLY A 211 23.59 -23.49 10.10
CA GLY A 211 22.68 -22.46 9.59
C GLY A 211 22.09 -22.82 8.25
N GLY A 212 21.47 -21.86 7.65
CA GLY A 212 20.90 -21.92 6.31
C GLY A 212 20.46 -20.56 5.83
N SER A 213 20.33 -20.39 4.52
CA SER A 213 19.83 -19.17 3.91
C SER A 213 18.86 -19.51 2.79
N LEU A 214 17.77 -18.76 2.73
CA LEU A 214 16.77 -18.86 1.69
C LEU A 214 16.40 -17.46 1.21
N SER A 215 16.34 -17.24 -0.10
CA SER A 215 15.76 -16.05 -0.70
C SER A 215 14.71 -16.49 -1.71
N ASN A 216 13.48 -16.06 -1.52
CA ASN A 216 12.36 -16.41 -2.38
C ASN A 216 11.57 -15.18 -2.76
N SER A 217 11.18 -15.07 -4.05
CA SER A 217 10.28 -14.05 -4.56
C SER A 217 8.97 -14.70 -4.97
N THR A 218 7.86 -14.10 -4.54
CA THR A 218 6.53 -14.62 -4.83
C THR A 218 5.59 -13.48 -5.22
N ILE A 219 4.85 -13.66 -6.33
CA ILE A 219 3.77 -12.74 -6.69
C ILE A 219 2.53 -13.12 -5.91
N LYS A 220 1.95 -12.15 -5.22
CA LYS A 220 0.70 -12.29 -4.46
C LYS A 220 -0.41 -11.48 -5.10
N LEU A 221 -1.61 -12.03 -5.01
CA LEU A 221 -2.85 -11.36 -5.35
C LEU A 221 -3.59 -11.03 -4.06
N GLY A 222 -4.16 -9.84 -4.00
CA GLY A 222 -4.89 -9.35 -2.87
C GLY A 222 -5.96 -8.34 -3.29
N TRP A 223 -6.35 -7.50 -2.37
CA TRP A 223 -7.36 -6.48 -2.57
C TRP A 223 -6.91 -5.13 -2.00
N THR A 224 -7.57 -4.08 -2.47
CA THR A 224 -7.33 -2.71 -2.00
C THR A 224 -8.64 -1.95 -1.89
N ILE A 225 -8.68 -1.05 -0.92
CA ILE A 225 -9.76 -0.08 -0.73
C ILE A 225 -9.14 1.25 -0.32
N GLY A 226 -9.79 2.34 -0.70
CA GLY A 226 -9.28 3.66 -0.36
C GLY A 226 -10.23 4.79 -0.69
N CYS A 227 -9.73 5.99 -0.50
CA CYS A 227 -10.44 7.21 -0.83
C CYS A 227 -9.46 8.29 -1.30
N GLY A 228 -9.99 9.24 -2.06
CA GLY A 228 -9.17 10.34 -2.57
C GLY A 228 -9.99 11.55 -2.96
N ILE A 229 -9.25 12.59 -3.26
CA ILE A 229 -9.78 13.82 -3.83
C ILE A 229 -8.92 14.19 -5.03
N GLU A 230 -9.57 14.58 -6.12
CA GLU A 230 -8.90 15.02 -7.34
C GLU A 230 -9.45 16.36 -7.76
N THR A 231 -8.56 17.28 -8.15
CA THR A 231 -8.91 18.65 -8.55
C THR A 231 -8.16 19.06 -9.81
N VAL A 232 -8.80 19.87 -10.63
CA VAL A 232 -8.17 20.50 -11.80
C VAL A 232 -7.14 21.53 -11.32
N ILE A 233 -5.93 21.47 -11.84
CA ILE A 233 -4.85 22.42 -11.58
C ILE A 233 -4.84 23.50 -12.67
N SER A 234 -4.75 23.10 -13.91
CA SER A 234 -4.71 24.01 -15.07
C SER A 234 -4.91 23.24 -16.38
N GLY A 235 -5.73 23.76 -17.28
CA GLY A 235 -6.02 23.10 -18.53
C GLY A 235 -6.43 21.64 -18.30
N ASN A 236 -5.75 20.71 -18.93
CA ASN A 236 -6.03 19.27 -18.84
C ASN A 236 -5.30 18.57 -17.66
N TRP A 237 -4.61 19.32 -16.80
CA TRP A 237 -3.89 18.76 -15.69
C TRP A 237 -4.72 18.73 -14.42
N THR A 238 -4.75 17.57 -13.76
CA THR A 238 -5.38 17.38 -12.45
C THR A 238 -4.36 16.92 -11.43
N GLY A 239 -4.61 17.24 -10.17
CA GLY A 239 -3.84 16.76 -9.04
C GLY A 239 -4.72 15.95 -8.11
N LYS A 240 -4.21 14.85 -7.58
CA LYS A 240 -4.92 14.01 -6.62
C LYS A 240 -4.10 13.72 -5.37
N ILE A 241 -4.81 13.55 -4.26
CA ILE A 241 -4.28 12.96 -3.02
C ILE A 241 -5.17 11.76 -2.72
N GLU A 242 -4.55 10.62 -2.42
CA GLU A 242 -5.24 9.36 -2.25
C GLU A 242 -4.65 8.56 -1.10
N TYR A 243 -5.51 7.98 -0.29
CA TYR A 243 -5.17 6.98 0.71
C TYR A 243 -5.67 5.62 0.25
N LEU A 244 -4.80 4.61 0.35
CA LEU A 244 -5.13 3.21 0.05
C LEU A 244 -4.75 2.33 1.24
N TYR A 245 -5.61 1.38 1.53
CA TYR A 245 -5.31 0.18 2.29
C TYR A 245 -5.16 -0.97 1.30
N VAL A 246 -4.09 -1.73 1.43
CA VAL A 246 -3.77 -2.87 0.57
C VAL A 246 -3.56 -4.10 1.45
N ASP A 247 -4.14 -5.22 1.08
CA ASP A 247 -3.94 -6.52 1.69
C ASP A 247 -3.48 -7.50 0.62
N LEU A 248 -2.24 -7.94 0.70
CA LEU A 248 -1.63 -8.90 -0.24
C LEU A 248 -1.73 -10.34 0.25
N GLY A 249 -2.41 -10.56 1.39
CA GLY A 249 -2.60 -11.87 1.96
C GLY A 249 -1.34 -12.46 2.61
N THR A 250 -1.28 -13.78 2.71
CA THR A 250 -0.23 -14.47 3.46
C THR A 250 0.84 -15.04 2.55
N VAL A 251 2.10 -14.76 2.89
CA VAL A 251 3.30 -15.39 2.32
C VAL A 251 3.84 -16.39 3.33
N SER A 252 4.12 -17.60 2.89
CA SER A 252 4.71 -18.62 3.75
C SER A 252 5.85 -19.36 3.04
N GLY A 253 6.78 -19.84 3.83
CA GLY A 253 7.90 -20.63 3.34
C GLY A 253 8.56 -21.38 4.47
N SER A 254 9.50 -22.27 4.10
CA SER A 254 10.28 -23.03 5.06
C SER A 254 11.73 -23.19 4.58
N LEU A 255 12.65 -23.15 5.53
CA LEU A 255 14.08 -23.33 5.34
C LEU A 255 14.55 -24.52 6.15
N ALA A 256 15.08 -25.54 5.48
CA ALA A 256 15.82 -26.62 6.15
C ALA A 256 17.27 -26.14 6.41
N THR A 257 17.69 -26.21 7.65
CA THR A 257 19.05 -25.84 8.06
C THR A 257 19.91 -27.08 8.28
N ASN A 258 21.20 -26.90 8.47
CA ASN A 258 22.10 -27.96 8.94
C ASN A 258 22.33 -27.91 10.47
N ILE A 259 21.52 -27.15 11.21
CA ILE A 259 21.49 -27.16 12.67
C ILE A 259 20.79 -28.44 13.10
N VAL A 260 21.45 -29.26 13.91
CA VAL A 260 20.88 -30.51 14.40
C VAL A 260 20.10 -30.26 15.67
N THR A 261 18.84 -30.66 15.69
CA THR A 261 17.95 -30.60 16.85
C THR A 261 18.36 -31.66 17.91
N PRO A 262 17.86 -31.56 19.14
CA PRO A 262 18.09 -32.60 20.13
C PRO A 262 17.62 -34.00 19.76
N ALA A 263 16.65 -34.11 18.82
CA ALA A 263 16.17 -35.35 18.26
C ALA A 263 17.11 -35.97 17.19
N GLY A 264 18.16 -35.26 16.80
CA GLY A 264 19.15 -35.71 15.83
C GLY A 264 18.80 -35.39 14.37
N ASN A 265 17.77 -34.57 14.11
CA ASN A 265 17.35 -34.20 12.77
C ASN A 265 17.72 -32.75 12.47
N ASN A 266 17.69 -32.37 11.20
CA ASN A 266 17.93 -31.00 10.79
C ASN A 266 16.76 -30.09 11.17
N LEU A 267 17.06 -28.95 11.78
CA LEU A 267 16.06 -27.94 12.14
C LEU A 267 15.42 -27.35 10.87
N ILE A 268 14.09 -27.28 10.87
CA ILE A 268 13.28 -26.61 9.86
C ILE A 268 12.71 -25.33 10.46
N VAL A 269 12.97 -24.19 9.80
CA VAL A 269 12.40 -22.88 10.17
C VAL A 269 11.35 -22.51 9.16
N GLY A 270 10.09 -22.48 9.59
CA GLY A 270 8.95 -22.06 8.80
C GLY A 270 8.55 -20.63 9.16
N TYR A 271 8.14 -19.86 8.17
CA TYR A 271 7.55 -18.54 8.38
C TYR A 271 6.20 -18.43 7.69
N SER A 272 5.32 -17.62 8.27
CA SER A 272 4.02 -17.30 7.70
C SER A 272 3.75 -15.82 8.01
N SER A 273 3.65 -15.01 6.98
CA SER A 273 3.65 -13.56 7.03
C SER A 273 2.39 -13.02 6.36
N HIS A 274 1.52 -12.31 7.09
CA HIS A 274 0.35 -11.62 6.52
C HIS A 274 0.70 -10.17 6.26
N VAL A 275 0.75 -9.79 4.97
CA VAL A 275 1.24 -8.49 4.52
C VAL A 275 0.09 -7.53 4.25
N THR A 276 0.02 -6.48 5.04
CA THR A 276 -0.92 -5.37 4.87
C THR A 276 -0.19 -4.05 4.78
N ASP A 277 -0.74 -3.11 4.03
CA ASP A 277 -0.08 -1.85 3.73
C ASP A 277 -1.06 -0.68 3.73
N ASN A 278 -0.59 0.46 4.25
CA ASN A 278 -1.28 1.74 4.24
C ASN A 278 -0.46 2.71 3.40
N ILE A 279 -1.07 3.32 2.42
CA ILE A 279 -0.41 4.15 1.43
C ILE A 279 -1.06 5.52 1.42
N LEU A 280 -0.25 6.56 1.56
CA LEU A 280 -0.66 7.93 1.25
C LEU A 280 0.16 8.41 0.07
N ARG A 281 -0.51 8.80 -1.02
CA ARG A 281 0.14 9.24 -2.25
C ARG A 281 -0.48 10.49 -2.83
N ALA A 282 0.34 11.27 -3.49
CA ALA A 282 -0.06 12.39 -4.33
C ALA A 282 0.26 12.06 -5.80
N GLY A 283 -0.58 12.48 -6.70
CA GLY A 283 -0.40 12.23 -8.13
C GLY A 283 -0.85 13.39 -9.00
N VAL A 284 -0.35 13.39 -10.22
CA VAL A 284 -0.75 14.34 -11.26
C VAL A 284 -1.18 13.55 -12.47
N ASN A 285 -2.34 13.90 -13.05
CA ASN A 285 -2.88 13.29 -14.25
C ASN A 285 -2.99 14.30 -15.38
N TYR A 286 -2.84 13.84 -16.59
CA TYR A 286 -3.21 14.53 -17.81
C TYR A 286 -4.44 13.85 -18.40
N GLN A 287 -5.53 14.59 -18.53
CA GLN A 287 -6.81 14.10 -19.05
C GLN A 287 -6.94 14.42 -20.53
N PHE A 288 -7.38 13.44 -21.30
CA PHE A 288 -7.69 13.57 -22.73
C PHE A 288 -9.19 13.73 -22.90
N HIS A 289 -9.61 14.80 -23.57
CA HIS A 289 -11.01 15.09 -23.90
C HIS A 289 -11.28 14.85 -25.39
#